data_fc4b7afb4105789468a6048743d2b237
#
_entry.id   fc4b7afb4105789468a6048743d2b237
#
_cell.length_a   1.000
_cell.length_b   1.000
_cell.length_c   1.000
_cell.angle_alpha   90.00
_cell.angle_beta   90.00
_cell.angle_gamma   90.00
#
_symmetry.space_group_name_H-M   'P 1'
#
loop_
_entity.id
_entity.type
_entity.pdbx_description
1 polymer ?
#
loop_
_entity_poly.entity_id
_entity_poly.type
_entity_poly.pdbx_seq_one_letter_code
_entity_poly.pdbx_strand_id
1 'polypeptide(L)'
;MNIKSKFGYLCCAFLLTTSLWAQDVLISTRNTSLLLDAPVGGEVRFIYYGDKLSTSDAATLLETEQKTFSAYPVYGLNCPSESALSVTHGDGNMTLQLEVIKVDTRKEQTADITTIRLKDKVYPFYMNLCYRTYPDADIIETWTEITHEEKKAITLNRFASAYLPIRKGDVWVSHLYGSWANEAQLAQEPLRPGIKMIKNKDGIRNSHTAHAEVMISLDGKPKENTGSVIGAALCYSGNYKLFFDTDDSDYHHFFAGINEENSAYTLKAKESFRTPELALTYSKDGLSGSSRNFHAWARKHKIANGATARKILLNSWEGVYFDINQEGMDQMMSCLLYTSDAADDK
;
A
#
# COMPACT_ATOMS: atom_id res chain seq x y z
N MET A 1 2.14 63.07 54.46
CA MET A 1 1.45 63.19 53.14
C MET A 1 1.97 62.14 52.21
N ASN A 2 1.30 60.96 52.18
CA ASN A 2 1.75 59.77 51.51
C ASN A 2 0.94 59.58 50.21
N ILE A 3 1.60 59.69 49.07
CA ILE A 3 1.01 59.40 47.75
C ILE A 3 1.38 57.97 47.39
N LYS A 4 0.39 57.05 47.43
CA LYS A 4 0.53 55.68 46.96
C LYS A 4 0.24 55.65 45.46
N SER A 5 1.25 55.35 44.64
CA SER A 5 1.16 55.04 43.22
C SER A 5 0.55 53.67 43.05
N LYS A 6 -0.59 53.57 42.34
CA LYS A 6 -1.19 52.32 41.88
C LYS A 6 -0.63 52.01 40.49
N PHE A 7 0.27 51.02 40.40
CA PHE A 7 0.65 50.39 39.16
C PHE A 7 -0.46 49.43 38.72
N GLY A 8 -1.17 49.73 37.64
CA GLY A 8 -2.09 48.83 37.01
C GLY A 8 -1.32 47.88 36.09
N TYR A 9 -1.38 46.59 36.38
CA TYR A 9 -0.90 45.55 35.47
C TYR A 9 -1.89 45.37 34.31
N LEU A 10 -1.48 45.80 33.12
CA LEU A 10 -2.18 45.53 31.85
C LEU A 10 -1.84 44.09 31.42
N CYS A 11 -2.75 43.17 31.71
CA CYS A 11 -2.61 41.76 31.29
C CYS A 11 -2.92 41.71 29.79
N CYS A 12 -1.91 41.78 28.92
CA CYS A 12 -2.06 41.44 27.49
C CYS A 12 -2.31 39.94 27.37
N ALA A 13 -3.58 39.55 27.21
CA ALA A 13 -3.96 38.23 26.77
C ALA A 13 -3.49 38.06 25.29
N PHE A 14 -2.38 37.38 25.10
CA PHE A 14 -1.99 36.84 23.80
C PHE A 14 -3.02 35.78 23.44
N LEU A 15 -3.98 36.14 22.60
CA LEU A 15 -4.79 35.19 21.85
C LEU A 15 -3.86 34.48 20.87
N LEU A 16 -3.34 33.32 21.26
CA LEU A 16 -2.76 32.37 20.33
C LEU A 16 -3.89 31.91 19.42
N THR A 17 -4.08 32.59 18.29
CA THR A 17 -4.82 32.06 17.16
C THR A 17 -4.00 30.87 16.66
N THR A 18 -4.35 29.66 17.10
CA THR A 18 -3.91 28.43 16.41
C THR A 18 -4.55 28.50 15.04
N SER A 19 -3.79 28.99 14.04
CA SER A 19 -4.14 28.81 12.66
C SER A 19 -4.28 27.30 12.44
N LEU A 20 -5.47 26.86 12.02
CA LEU A 20 -5.73 25.55 11.47
C LEU A 20 -4.93 25.44 10.16
N TRP A 21 -3.65 25.07 10.26
CA TRP A 21 -2.81 24.90 9.10
C TRP A 21 -3.20 23.57 8.43
N ALA A 22 -3.36 23.61 7.11
CA ALA A 22 -3.34 22.42 6.30
C ALA A 22 -2.12 21.58 6.73
N GLN A 23 -2.34 20.34 7.13
CA GLN A 23 -1.25 19.48 7.55
C GLN A 23 -0.79 18.70 6.32
N ASP A 24 0.22 19.26 5.64
CA ASP A 24 0.87 18.63 4.50
C ASP A 24 1.58 17.36 4.97
N VAL A 25 1.24 16.23 4.37
CA VAL A 25 1.83 14.94 4.71
C VAL A 25 2.74 14.51 3.56
N LEU A 26 4.02 14.85 3.67
CA LEU A 26 5.06 14.43 2.74
C LEU A 26 5.79 13.20 3.29
N ILE A 27 5.51 12.04 2.70
CA ILE A 27 6.12 10.75 3.02
C ILE A 27 7.16 10.45 1.95
N SER A 28 8.44 10.35 2.33
CA SER A 28 9.53 10.22 1.35
C SER A 28 10.47 9.07 1.68
N THR A 29 10.91 8.40 0.62
CA THR A 29 12.04 7.46 0.61
C THR A 29 13.29 8.15 0.05
N ARG A 30 14.29 7.39 -0.41
CA ARG A 30 15.48 7.95 -1.07
C ARG A 30 15.13 8.68 -2.36
N ASN A 31 14.32 8.03 -3.24
CA ASN A 31 14.06 8.50 -4.60
C ASN A 31 12.57 8.77 -4.86
N THR A 32 11.68 8.50 -3.92
CA THR A 32 10.23 8.55 -4.11
C THR A 32 9.56 9.43 -3.05
N SER A 33 8.46 10.08 -3.41
CA SER A 33 7.57 10.79 -2.47
C SER A 33 6.11 10.47 -2.72
N LEU A 34 5.37 10.32 -1.62
CA LEU A 34 3.91 10.36 -1.55
C LEU A 34 3.51 11.64 -0.84
N LEU A 35 2.69 12.47 -1.49
CA LEU A 35 2.18 13.72 -0.94
C LEU A 35 0.67 13.64 -0.76
N LEU A 36 0.21 13.90 0.44
CA LEU A 36 -1.20 13.96 0.81
C LEU A 36 -1.52 15.32 1.43
N ASP A 37 -2.72 15.83 1.19
CA ASP A 37 -3.29 16.97 1.90
C ASP A 37 -4.25 16.42 2.97
N ALA A 38 -3.98 16.68 4.25
CA ALA A 38 -4.72 16.14 5.39
C ALA A 38 -5.12 17.23 6.39
N PRO A 39 -5.99 18.19 5.98
CA PRO A 39 -6.42 19.27 6.87
C PRO A 39 -7.28 18.72 8.02
N VAL A 40 -7.01 19.12 9.25
CA VAL A 40 -7.80 18.73 10.42
C VAL A 40 -9.25 19.19 10.23
N GLY A 41 -10.20 18.29 10.43
CA GLY A 41 -11.63 18.50 10.17
C GLY A 41 -12.04 18.38 8.70
N GLY A 42 -11.09 18.10 7.81
CA GLY A 42 -11.30 17.87 6.38
C GLY A 42 -11.05 16.43 5.97
N GLU A 43 -11.22 16.15 4.68
CA GLU A 43 -10.95 14.85 4.06
C GLU A 43 -9.48 14.76 3.65
N VAL A 44 -8.88 13.57 3.73
CA VAL A 44 -7.54 13.33 3.20
C VAL A 44 -7.59 13.26 1.67
N ARG A 45 -6.80 14.09 1.01
CA ARG A 45 -6.70 14.16 -0.46
C ARG A 45 -5.37 13.61 -0.94
N PHE A 46 -5.41 12.84 -2.00
CA PHE A 46 -4.22 12.41 -2.73
C PHE A 46 -3.74 13.55 -3.64
N ILE A 47 -2.46 13.87 -3.58
CA ILE A 47 -1.83 14.92 -4.40
C ILE A 47 -0.86 14.31 -5.40
N TYR A 48 0.08 13.46 -4.91
CA TYR A 48 1.17 12.98 -5.75
C TYR A 48 1.76 11.65 -5.23
N TYR A 49 2.17 10.79 -6.13
CA TYR A 49 3.06 9.66 -5.89
C TYR A 49 3.99 9.48 -7.09
N GLY A 50 5.31 9.51 -6.85
CA GLY A 50 6.32 9.42 -7.91
C GLY A 50 7.71 9.80 -7.44
N ASP A 51 8.46 10.53 -8.27
CA ASP A 51 9.81 11.00 -7.94
C ASP A 51 9.85 11.77 -6.62
N LYS A 52 11.01 11.75 -5.99
CA LYS A 52 11.24 12.51 -4.77
C LYS A 52 11.01 14.00 -4.98
N LEU A 53 10.17 14.58 -4.16
CA LEU A 53 9.90 16.00 -4.10
C LEU A 53 10.82 16.69 -3.09
N SER A 54 11.23 17.92 -3.43
CA SER A 54 11.72 18.87 -2.43
C SER A 54 10.54 19.43 -1.62
N THR A 55 10.81 20.05 -0.48
CA THR A 55 9.75 20.71 0.31
C THR A 55 9.09 21.85 -0.47
N SER A 56 9.85 22.58 -1.29
CA SER A 56 9.30 23.66 -2.16
C SER A 56 8.39 23.11 -3.25
N ASP A 57 8.76 21.99 -3.90
CA ASP A 57 7.93 21.38 -4.94
C ASP A 57 6.63 20.82 -4.35
N ALA A 58 6.72 20.20 -3.16
CA ALA A 58 5.55 19.72 -2.44
C ALA A 58 4.57 20.87 -2.11
N ALA A 59 5.06 21.99 -1.59
CA ALA A 59 4.24 23.17 -1.31
C ALA A 59 3.58 23.73 -2.59
N THR A 60 4.33 23.81 -3.69
CA THR A 60 3.78 24.26 -4.98
C THR A 60 2.67 23.32 -5.47
N LEU A 61 2.85 22.00 -5.38
CA LEU A 61 1.82 21.02 -5.77
C LEU A 61 0.56 21.15 -4.93
N LEU A 62 0.69 21.35 -3.62
CA LEU A 62 -0.46 21.55 -2.71
C LEU A 62 -1.29 22.79 -3.07
N GLU A 63 -0.66 23.83 -3.61
CA GLU A 63 -1.32 25.06 -4.04
C GLU A 63 -1.94 24.94 -5.45
N THR A 64 -1.26 24.24 -6.36
CA THR A 64 -1.59 24.26 -7.80
C THR A 64 -2.41 23.06 -8.25
N GLU A 65 -2.25 21.88 -7.61
CA GLU A 65 -2.95 20.68 -8.02
C GLU A 65 -4.42 20.69 -7.59
N GLN A 66 -5.28 20.20 -8.49
CA GLN A 66 -6.67 19.97 -8.15
C GLN A 66 -6.76 18.80 -7.16
N LYS A 67 -7.33 19.04 -6.00
CA LYS A 67 -7.53 18.04 -4.93
C LYS A 67 -8.75 17.16 -5.26
N THR A 68 -8.71 16.50 -6.41
CA THR A 68 -9.85 15.77 -6.98
C THR A 68 -10.08 14.43 -6.28
N PHE A 69 -9.00 13.73 -5.94
CA PHE A 69 -9.10 12.37 -5.44
C PHE A 69 -8.94 12.30 -3.91
N SER A 70 -9.84 11.54 -3.27
CA SER A 70 -9.62 11.10 -1.90
C SER A 70 -8.35 10.25 -1.83
N ALA A 71 -7.62 10.29 -0.72
CA ALA A 71 -6.52 9.35 -0.49
C ALA A 71 -7.04 7.93 -0.16
N TYR A 72 -8.31 7.82 0.25
CA TYR A 72 -8.96 6.54 0.55
C TYR A 72 -10.49 6.72 0.44
N PRO A 73 -11.10 6.43 -0.71
CA PRO A 73 -12.51 6.67 -0.96
C PRO A 73 -13.39 5.73 -0.13
N VAL A 74 -14.37 6.29 0.57
CA VAL A 74 -15.32 5.52 1.37
C VAL A 74 -16.72 5.62 0.77
N TYR A 75 -17.55 4.59 0.96
CA TYR A 75 -18.93 4.64 0.50
C TYR A 75 -19.70 5.71 1.26
N GLY A 76 -20.38 6.58 0.53
CA GLY A 76 -21.28 7.62 1.05
C GLY A 76 -20.91 9.05 0.72
N LEU A 77 -19.64 9.39 0.51
CA LEU A 77 -19.21 10.74 0.17
C LEU A 77 -18.10 10.71 -0.89
N ASN A 78 -18.26 11.51 -1.97
CA ASN A 78 -17.24 11.75 -2.99
C ASN A 78 -16.53 10.46 -3.49
N CYS A 79 -17.31 9.42 -3.78
CA CYS A 79 -16.81 8.16 -4.32
C CYS A 79 -17.12 8.11 -5.83
N PRO A 80 -16.23 8.62 -6.69
CA PRO A 80 -16.45 8.69 -8.14
C PRO A 80 -16.32 7.33 -8.82
N SER A 81 -15.74 6.35 -8.14
CA SER A 81 -15.50 5.00 -8.61
C SER A 81 -15.93 3.99 -7.53
N GLU A 82 -15.35 2.81 -7.54
CA GLU A 82 -15.48 1.84 -6.46
C GLU A 82 -14.93 2.40 -5.12
N SER A 83 -15.55 2.03 -4.01
CA SER A 83 -15.07 2.45 -2.68
C SER A 83 -13.97 1.52 -2.16
N ALA A 84 -12.99 2.07 -1.44
CA ALA A 84 -12.00 1.31 -0.70
C ALA A 84 -12.56 0.73 0.61
N LEU A 85 -13.55 1.42 1.21
CA LEU A 85 -14.23 1.00 2.43
C LEU A 85 -15.75 1.13 2.25
N SER A 86 -16.47 0.07 2.63
CA SER A 86 -17.91 0.06 2.78
C SER A 86 -18.29 -0.66 4.08
N VAL A 87 -19.11 -0.02 4.89
CA VAL A 87 -19.51 -0.47 6.22
C VAL A 87 -21.02 -0.44 6.34
N THR A 88 -21.61 -1.43 7.00
CA THR A 88 -22.98 -1.36 7.49
C THR A 88 -22.93 -1.11 9.00
N HIS A 89 -23.37 0.07 9.41
CA HIS A 89 -23.44 0.48 10.82
C HIS A 89 -24.50 -0.32 11.61
N GLY A 90 -24.44 -0.27 12.92
CA GLY A 90 -25.33 -1.02 13.81
C GLY A 90 -26.81 -0.69 13.68
N ASP A 91 -27.18 0.40 13.01
CA ASP A 91 -28.55 0.81 12.67
C ASP A 91 -28.95 0.48 11.21
N GLY A 92 -28.02 -0.07 10.43
CA GLY A 92 -28.23 -0.44 9.02
C GLY A 92 -27.82 0.64 8.02
N ASN A 93 -27.42 1.84 8.44
CA ASN A 93 -26.88 2.86 7.56
C ASN A 93 -25.50 2.43 6.99
N MET A 94 -25.19 2.87 5.78
CA MET A 94 -23.91 2.53 5.11
C MET A 94 -23.03 3.75 4.82
N THR A 95 -23.49 4.97 5.13
CA THR A 95 -22.78 6.19 4.78
C THR A 95 -21.67 6.49 5.77
N LEU A 96 -20.46 6.72 5.27
CA LEU A 96 -19.30 7.21 6.01
C LEU A 96 -18.92 8.62 5.55
N GLN A 97 -18.54 9.47 6.51
CA GLN A 97 -18.00 10.82 6.28
C GLN A 97 -16.78 11.03 7.18
N LEU A 98 -15.62 10.56 6.71
CA LEU A 98 -14.39 10.60 7.50
C LEU A 98 -13.72 11.96 7.43
N GLU A 99 -13.29 12.47 8.57
CA GLU A 99 -12.50 13.69 8.71
C GLU A 99 -11.21 13.42 9.50
N VAL A 100 -10.16 14.16 9.16
CA VAL A 100 -8.86 14.08 9.86
C VAL A 100 -8.99 14.64 11.25
N ILE A 101 -8.58 13.87 12.25
CA ILE A 101 -8.46 14.34 13.62
C ILE A 101 -7.01 14.61 14.02
N LYS A 102 -6.06 13.87 13.47
CA LYS A 102 -4.64 14.02 13.78
C LYS A 102 -3.75 13.32 12.76
N VAL A 103 -2.54 13.85 12.58
CA VAL A 103 -1.43 13.18 11.89
C VAL A 103 -0.27 13.00 12.85
N ASP A 104 0.27 11.80 12.96
CA ASP A 104 1.43 11.48 13.79
C ASP A 104 2.50 10.81 12.94
N THR A 105 3.77 11.15 13.18
CA THR A 105 4.91 10.43 12.60
C THR A 105 5.81 9.92 13.71
N ARG A 106 6.06 8.60 13.70
CA ARG A 106 6.93 7.91 14.65
C ARG A 106 8.15 7.38 13.91
N LYS A 107 9.34 7.68 14.43
CA LYS A 107 10.59 7.12 13.93
C LYS A 107 10.88 5.78 14.60
N GLU A 108 11.20 4.80 13.79
CA GLU A 108 11.72 3.48 14.20
C GLU A 108 13.18 3.33 13.74
N GLN A 109 13.86 2.27 14.14
CA GLN A 109 15.28 2.10 13.82
C GLN A 109 15.57 2.03 12.32
N THR A 110 14.68 1.40 11.56
CA THR A 110 14.86 1.13 10.11
C THR A 110 13.77 1.71 9.24
N ALA A 111 12.75 2.34 9.82
CA ALA A 111 11.58 2.84 9.11
C ALA A 111 10.94 4.00 9.87
N ASP A 112 10.26 4.88 9.17
CA ASP A 112 9.36 5.88 9.77
C ASP A 112 7.91 5.45 9.53
N ILE A 113 7.04 5.63 10.54
CA ILE A 113 5.61 5.34 10.42
C ILE A 113 4.82 6.63 10.55
N THR A 114 4.11 6.99 9.50
CA THR A 114 3.13 8.08 9.50
C THR A 114 1.73 7.52 9.61
N THR A 115 0.94 8.03 10.54
CA THR A 115 -0.44 7.63 10.79
C THR A 115 -1.36 8.83 10.68
N ILE A 116 -2.31 8.79 9.77
CA ILE A 116 -3.39 9.77 9.64
C ILE A 116 -4.62 9.18 10.30
N ARG A 117 -5.05 9.80 11.39
CA ARG A 117 -6.21 9.36 12.17
C ARG A 117 -7.46 10.05 11.69
N LEU A 118 -8.47 9.27 11.38
CA LEU A 118 -9.76 9.70 10.87
C LEU A 118 -10.87 9.31 11.82
N LYS A 119 -11.94 10.10 11.81
CA LYS A 119 -13.17 9.82 12.53
C LYS A 119 -14.37 10.11 11.66
N ASP A 120 -15.42 9.31 11.76
CA ASP A 120 -16.70 9.62 11.12
C ASP A 120 -17.41 10.77 11.84
N LYS A 121 -18.09 11.64 11.09
CA LYS A 121 -18.80 12.82 11.62
C LYS A 121 -20.03 12.46 12.44
N VAL A 122 -20.66 11.34 12.16
CA VAL A 122 -21.94 10.93 12.75
C VAL A 122 -21.76 9.78 13.74
N TYR A 123 -20.99 8.76 13.33
CA TYR A 123 -20.81 7.55 14.12
C TYR A 123 -19.51 7.59 14.94
N PRO A 124 -19.44 6.91 16.08
CA PRO A 124 -18.20 6.70 16.80
C PRO A 124 -17.36 5.61 16.11
N PHE A 125 -17.02 5.88 14.84
CA PHE A 125 -16.22 5.06 13.96
C PHE A 125 -14.89 5.76 13.67
N TYR A 126 -13.79 5.03 13.75
CA TYR A 126 -12.43 5.54 13.62
C TYR A 126 -11.64 4.70 12.64
N MET A 127 -10.80 5.35 11.85
CA MET A 127 -9.89 4.69 10.92
C MET A 127 -8.52 5.36 10.95
N ASN A 128 -7.47 4.55 10.90
CA ASN A 128 -6.11 5.02 10.67
C ASN A 128 -5.66 4.64 9.26
N LEU A 129 -5.14 5.62 8.51
CA LEU A 129 -4.32 5.36 7.33
C LEU A 129 -2.87 5.34 7.78
N CYS A 130 -2.20 4.21 7.60
CA CYS A 130 -0.86 3.97 8.08
C CYS A 130 0.11 3.81 6.92
N TYR A 131 1.27 4.47 7.02
CA TYR A 131 2.34 4.42 6.03
C TYR A 131 3.67 4.17 6.72
N ARG A 132 4.38 3.10 6.34
CA ARG A 132 5.74 2.80 6.80
C ARG A 132 6.71 2.96 5.65
N THR A 133 7.75 3.77 5.84
CA THR A 133 8.76 4.01 4.82
C THR A 133 10.05 3.26 5.09
N TYR A 134 10.63 2.69 4.03
CA TYR A 134 11.96 2.09 4.02
C TYR A 134 12.84 2.87 3.04
N PRO A 135 13.51 3.95 3.50
CA PRO A 135 14.23 4.86 2.61
C PRO A 135 15.33 4.20 1.80
N ASP A 136 16.00 3.20 2.37
CA ASP A 136 17.13 2.49 1.77
C ASP A 136 16.73 1.43 0.71
N ALA A 137 15.44 1.18 0.56
CA ALA A 137 14.87 0.25 -0.40
C ALA A 137 13.81 0.88 -1.32
N ASP A 138 13.52 2.17 -1.18
CA ASP A 138 12.48 2.91 -1.92
C ASP A 138 11.09 2.23 -1.84
N ILE A 139 10.73 1.76 -0.65
CA ILE A 139 9.43 1.13 -0.39
C ILE A 139 8.62 1.96 0.62
N ILE A 140 7.32 2.08 0.33
CA ILE A 140 6.30 2.56 1.26
C ILE A 140 5.29 1.43 1.45
N GLU A 141 5.17 0.89 2.66
CA GLU A 141 4.07 0.00 3.03
C GLU A 141 2.88 0.83 3.49
N THR A 142 1.67 0.45 3.10
CA THR A 142 0.44 1.09 3.54
C THR A 142 -0.59 0.06 3.99
N TRP A 143 -1.34 0.36 5.05
CA TRP A 143 -2.46 -0.44 5.56
C TRP A 143 -3.47 0.45 6.28
N THR A 144 -4.63 -0.11 6.59
CA THR A 144 -5.65 0.56 7.39
C THR A 144 -5.91 -0.18 8.70
N GLU A 145 -6.30 0.57 9.72
CA GLU A 145 -6.78 0.05 11.00
C GLU A 145 -8.15 0.66 11.30
N ILE A 146 -9.13 -0.18 11.60
CA ILE A 146 -10.52 0.22 11.80
C ILE A 146 -10.95 -0.16 13.21
N THR A 147 -11.59 0.77 13.91
CA THR A 147 -12.21 0.56 15.23
C THR A 147 -13.53 1.32 15.32
N HIS A 148 -14.43 0.88 16.18
CA HIS A 148 -15.65 1.64 16.47
C HIS A 148 -16.11 1.45 17.92
N GLU A 149 -16.96 2.37 18.39
CA GLU A 149 -17.59 2.35 19.71
C GLU A 149 -19.12 2.40 19.63
N GLU A 150 -19.69 1.95 18.52
CA GLU A 150 -21.13 1.83 18.37
C GLU A 150 -21.70 0.79 19.34
N LYS A 151 -22.98 0.95 19.73
CA LYS A 151 -23.64 0.01 20.67
C LYS A 151 -23.80 -1.41 20.12
N LYS A 152 -23.93 -1.55 18.81
CA LYS A 152 -24.03 -2.84 18.11
C LYS A 152 -22.77 -3.09 17.29
N ALA A 153 -22.52 -4.35 16.95
CA ALA A 153 -21.50 -4.70 15.98
C ALA A 153 -21.83 -4.09 14.61
N ILE A 154 -20.80 -3.77 13.84
CA ILE A 154 -20.89 -3.31 12.47
C ILE A 154 -20.43 -4.41 11.52
N THR A 155 -20.76 -4.29 10.24
CA THR A 155 -20.30 -5.20 9.21
C THR A 155 -19.38 -4.45 8.25
N LEU A 156 -18.15 -4.94 8.08
CA LEU A 156 -17.24 -4.47 7.03
C LEU A 156 -17.55 -5.24 5.75
N ASN A 157 -18.10 -4.56 4.75
CA ASN A 157 -18.48 -5.17 3.46
C ASN A 157 -17.33 -5.11 2.46
N ARG A 158 -16.51 -4.05 2.53
CA ARG A 158 -15.30 -3.85 1.73
C ARG A 158 -14.26 -3.13 2.62
N PHE A 159 -13.01 -3.52 2.50
CA PHE A 159 -11.91 -3.00 3.34
C PHE A 159 -10.57 -3.20 2.65
N ALA A 160 -10.28 -2.37 1.65
CA ALA A 160 -9.01 -2.39 0.95
C ALA A 160 -7.84 -2.01 1.88
N SER A 161 -6.68 -2.60 1.68
CA SER A 161 -5.43 -2.19 2.34
C SER A 161 -4.99 -0.81 1.88
N ALA A 162 -5.20 -0.53 0.59
CA ALA A 162 -4.81 0.71 -0.04
C ALA A 162 -5.67 1.03 -1.26
N TYR A 163 -5.69 2.31 -1.58
CA TYR A 163 -6.16 2.89 -2.81
C TYR A 163 -5.09 3.82 -3.38
N LEU A 164 -4.90 3.79 -4.69
CA LEU A 164 -3.99 4.68 -5.40
C LEU A 164 -4.66 5.17 -6.69
N PRO A 165 -4.97 6.48 -6.80
CA PRO A 165 -5.41 7.05 -8.05
C PRO A 165 -4.21 7.22 -8.98
N ILE A 166 -4.39 6.85 -10.24
CA ILE A 166 -3.39 6.96 -11.28
C ILE A 166 -3.95 7.90 -12.35
N ARG A 167 -3.16 8.90 -12.74
CA ARG A 167 -3.56 9.86 -13.75
C ARG A 167 -3.78 9.17 -15.09
N LYS A 168 -4.65 9.76 -15.90
CA LYS A 168 -4.91 9.30 -17.26
C LYS A 168 -3.65 9.27 -18.12
N GLY A 169 -3.61 8.31 -19.03
CA GLY A 169 -2.49 8.08 -19.93
C GLY A 169 -2.51 6.67 -20.51
N ASP A 170 -1.49 6.31 -21.27
CA ASP A 170 -1.32 4.95 -21.76
C ASP A 170 -0.72 4.04 -20.68
N VAL A 171 -1.57 3.66 -19.71
CA VAL A 171 -1.19 2.88 -18.53
C VAL A 171 -1.32 1.39 -18.82
N TRP A 172 -0.27 0.64 -18.48
CA TRP A 172 -0.19 -0.81 -18.67
C TRP A 172 0.03 -1.51 -17.33
N VAL A 173 -0.53 -2.73 -17.22
CA VAL A 173 -0.34 -3.60 -16.07
C VAL A 173 0.40 -4.84 -16.46
N SER A 174 1.50 -5.15 -15.75
CA SER A 174 2.21 -6.42 -15.80
C SER A 174 1.86 -7.22 -14.57
N HIS A 175 1.46 -8.47 -14.73
CA HIS A 175 1.17 -9.39 -13.64
C HIS A 175 1.52 -10.82 -13.99
N LEU A 176 1.68 -11.67 -12.98
CA LEU A 176 1.97 -13.08 -13.16
C LEU A 176 0.69 -13.91 -13.04
N TYR A 177 0.54 -14.89 -13.91
CA TYR A 177 -0.54 -15.86 -13.91
C TYR A 177 0.01 -17.26 -14.21
N GLY A 178 -0.81 -18.28 -14.15
CA GLY A 178 -0.38 -19.63 -14.52
C GLY A 178 -1.32 -20.73 -14.06
N SER A 179 -0.74 -21.93 -14.02
CA SER A 179 -1.38 -23.16 -13.56
C SER A 179 -0.31 -24.09 -13.04
N TRP A 180 -0.68 -25.25 -12.52
CA TRP A 180 0.27 -26.28 -12.12
C TRP A 180 1.18 -26.67 -13.31
N ALA A 181 2.49 -26.75 -13.06
CA ALA A 181 3.57 -26.96 -14.01
C ALA A 181 3.65 -25.91 -15.15
N ASN A 182 3.02 -24.75 -14.96
CA ASN A 182 3.07 -23.60 -15.88
C ASN A 182 2.87 -22.29 -15.07
N GLU A 183 3.61 -22.17 -13.96
CA GLU A 183 3.52 -21.05 -13.04
C GLU A 183 4.25 -19.82 -13.58
N ALA A 184 3.91 -18.66 -13.01
CA ALA A 184 4.60 -17.39 -13.20
C ALA A 184 4.74 -16.93 -14.67
N GLN A 185 3.70 -17.15 -15.47
CA GLN A 185 3.63 -16.60 -16.81
C GLN A 185 3.36 -15.10 -16.77
N LEU A 186 4.13 -14.31 -17.53
CA LEU A 186 3.99 -12.85 -17.55
C LEU A 186 2.87 -12.43 -18.52
N ALA A 187 1.87 -11.73 -18.01
CA ALA A 187 0.90 -10.99 -18.80
C ALA A 187 1.19 -9.48 -18.74
N GLN A 188 1.05 -8.81 -19.88
CA GLN A 188 1.18 -7.36 -20.00
C GLN A 188 0.04 -6.83 -20.86
N GLU A 189 -0.78 -5.95 -20.30
CA GLU A 189 -1.96 -5.44 -20.99
C GLU A 189 -2.23 -3.98 -20.64
N PRO A 190 -2.78 -3.18 -21.59
CA PRO A 190 -3.18 -1.81 -21.32
C PRO A 190 -4.44 -1.79 -20.46
N LEU A 191 -4.55 -0.83 -19.56
CA LEU A 191 -5.80 -0.52 -18.90
C LEU A 191 -6.80 0.13 -19.89
N ARG A 192 -8.06 -0.27 -19.81
CA ARG A 192 -9.17 0.23 -20.63
C ARG A 192 -10.35 0.54 -19.72
N PRO A 193 -11.32 1.38 -20.15
CA PRO A 193 -12.53 1.65 -19.39
C PRO A 193 -13.20 0.38 -18.89
N GLY A 194 -13.59 0.38 -17.61
CA GLY A 194 -14.14 -0.76 -16.89
C GLY A 194 -13.15 -1.35 -15.89
N ILE A 195 -13.48 -2.54 -15.38
CA ILE A 195 -12.75 -3.16 -14.28
C ILE A 195 -11.84 -4.29 -14.78
N LYS A 196 -10.53 -4.15 -14.50
CA LYS A 196 -9.55 -5.25 -14.56
C LYS A 196 -9.30 -5.77 -13.15
N MET A 197 -9.45 -7.09 -12.94
CA MET A 197 -9.30 -7.70 -11.63
C MET A 197 -8.35 -8.89 -11.67
N ILE A 198 -7.42 -8.92 -10.69
CA ILE A 198 -6.53 -10.03 -10.39
C ILE A 198 -6.91 -10.49 -8.99
N LYS A 199 -7.39 -11.73 -8.85
CA LYS A 199 -7.90 -12.22 -7.57
C LYS A 199 -7.57 -13.69 -7.33
N ASN A 200 -7.52 -14.04 -6.07
CA ASN A 200 -7.41 -15.42 -5.60
C ASN A 200 -8.53 -15.72 -4.58
N LYS A 201 -9.05 -16.95 -4.63
CA LYS A 201 -10.07 -17.49 -3.70
C LYS A 201 -9.68 -18.85 -3.13
N ASP A 202 -8.46 -19.31 -3.37
CA ASP A 202 -7.98 -20.64 -3.01
C ASP A 202 -7.42 -20.71 -1.56
N GLY A 203 -7.75 -19.71 -0.74
CA GLY A 203 -7.28 -19.58 0.63
C GLY A 203 -5.78 -19.39 0.67
N ILE A 204 -5.09 -20.19 1.49
CA ILE A 204 -3.63 -20.13 1.62
C ILE A 204 -2.86 -20.68 0.40
N ARG A 205 -3.55 -21.23 -0.59
CA ARG A 205 -2.97 -21.71 -1.85
C ARG A 205 -3.03 -20.64 -2.94
N ASN A 206 -2.61 -19.44 -2.64
CA ASN A 206 -2.66 -18.30 -3.54
C ASN A 206 -1.50 -18.31 -4.54
N SER A 207 -1.33 -19.33 -5.36
CA SER A 207 -0.05 -19.51 -6.01
C SER A 207 -0.08 -19.64 -7.52
N HIS A 208 -0.83 -20.61 -8.06
CA HIS A 208 -0.62 -20.97 -9.46
C HIS A 208 -1.34 -20.02 -10.43
N THR A 209 -2.56 -19.61 -10.10
CA THR A 209 -3.44 -18.89 -11.02
C THR A 209 -3.15 -17.40 -11.12
N ALA A 210 -2.72 -16.78 -10.02
CA ALA A 210 -2.36 -15.37 -9.96
C ALA A 210 -1.43 -15.09 -8.79
N HIS A 211 -0.69 -13.97 -8.86
CA HIS A 211 0.17 -13.48 -7.79
C HIS A 211 -0.37 -12.19 -7.21
N ALA A 212 -0.12 -11.96 -5.90
CA ALA A 212 -0.59 -10.77 -5.18
C ALA A 212 0.27 -9.53 -5.45
N GLU A 213 0.79 -9.41 -6.67
CA GLU A 213 1.70 -8.35 -7.09
C GLU A 213 1.42 -7.90 -8.51
N VAL A 214 1.65 -6.63 -8.77
CA VAL A 214 1.55 -6.02 -10.10
C VAL A 214 2.63 -4.97 -10.29
N MET A 215 3.00 -4.71 -11.55
CA MET A 215 3.77 -3.54 -11.96
C MET A 215 2.94 -2.72 -12.93
N ILE A 216 2.81 -1.43 -12.65
CA ILE A 216 1.98 -0.48 -13.38
C ILE A 216 2.91 0.47 -14.12
N SER A 217 2.99 0.35 -15.43
CA SER A 217 3.78 1.23 -16.31
C SER A 217 2.95 2.43 -16.71
N LEU A 218 3.47 3.64 -16.45
CA LEU A 218 2.75 4.91 -16.62
C LEU A 218 2.99 5.55 -18.00
N ASP A 219 4.01 5.10 -18.73
CA ASP A 219 4.50 5.72 -19.97
C ASP A 219 4.30 4.79 -21.19
N GLY A 220 3.20 4.02 -21.19
CA GLY A 220 2.89 3.08 -22.25
C GLY A 220 3.39 1.65 -21.98
N LYS A 221 3.59 0.88 -23.06
CA LYS A 221 3.97 -0.53 -22.97
C LYS A 221 5.21 -0.72 -22.09
N PRO A 222 5.18 -1.69 -21.14
CA PRO A 222 6.27 -1.93 -20.20
C PRO A 222 7.62 -2.17 -20.89
N LYS A 223 8.67 -1.56 -20.33
CA LYS A 223 10.07 -1.75 -20.75
C LYS A 223 10.90 -2.20 -19.55
N GLU A 224 11.93 -2.98 -19.84
CA GLU A 224 12.77 -3.59 -18.80
C GLU A 224 13.55 -2.56 -17.98
N ASN A 225 14.22 -1.61 -18.64
CA ASN A 225 15.21 -0.72 -18.00
C ASN A 225 14.87 0.78 -18.14
N THR A 226 13.69 1.14 -18.62
CA THR A 226 13.28 2.54 -18.81
C THR A 226 11.78 2.72 -18.62
N GLY A 227 11.36 3.93 -18.25
CA GLY A 227 9.97 4.31 -18.04
C GLY A 227 9.55 4.27 -16.58
N SER A 228 8.52 5.02 -16.26
CA SER A 228 7.97 5.15 -14.92
C SER A 228 7.11 3.95 -14.56
N VAL A 229 7.45 3.25 -13.50
CA VAL A 229 6.76 2.04 -13.03
C VAL A 229 6.44 2.14 -11.56
N ILE A 230 5.19 1.89 -11.20
CA ILE A 230 4.76 1.65 -9.83
C ILE A 230 4.67 0.15 -9.62
N GLY A 231 5.45 -0.39 -8.69
CA GLY A 231 5.30 -1.76 -8.21
C GLY A 231 4.39 -1.81 -6.99
N ALA A 232 3.51 -2.79 -6.92
CA ALA A 232 2.63 -3.02 -5.79
C ALA A 232 2.59 -4.50 -5.44
N ALA A 233 2.85 -4.85 -4.17
CA ALA A 233 2.83 -6.22 -3.67
C ALA A 233 2.05 -6.29 -2.35
N LEU A 234 0.97 -7.07 -2.32
CA LEU A 234 0.15 -7.26 -1.12
C LEU A 234 0.78 -8.34 -0.23
N CYS A 235 1.16 -7.97 0.99
CA CYS A 235 1.78 -8.86 1.97
C CYS A 235 0.74 -9.76 2.67
N TYR A 236 0.08 -10.61 1.90
CA TYR A 236 -1.01 -11.46 2.38
C TYR A 236 -1.05 -12.81 1.66
N SER A 237 -1.16 -13.88 2.42
CA SER A 237 -1.19 -15.26 1.92
C SER A 237 -2.59 -15.89 1.86
N GLY A 238 -3.65 -15.12 2.11
CA GLY A 238 -5.05 -15.57 2.02
C GLY A 238 -5.71 -15.18 0.70
N ASN A 239 -7.04 -15.13 0.69
CA ASN A 239 -7.82 -14.64 -0.46
C ASN A 239 -7.58 -13.15 -0.65
N TYR A 240 -7.09 -12.75 -1.81
CA TYR A 240 -6.78 -11.36 -2.13
C TYR A 240 -7.45 -10.89 -3.41
N LYS A 241 -7.49 -9.58 -3.56
CA LYS A 241 -7.98 -8.90 -4.74
C LYS A 241 -7.14 -7.64 -5.00
N LEU A 242 -6.62 -7.55 -6.23
CA LEU A 242 -6.02 -6.36 -6.81
C LEU A 242 -6.91 -5.98 -7.99
N PHE A 243 -7.42 -4.76 -8.04
CA PHE A 243 -8.23 -4.38 -9.17
C PHE A 243 -8.03 -2.92 -9.57
N PHE A 244 -8.28 -2.67 -10.84
CA PHE A 244 -8.24 -1.37 -11.47
C PHE A 244 -9.65 -1.05 -11.96
N ASP A 245 -10.16 0.09 -11.60
CA ASP A 245 -11.37 0.67 -12.17
C ASP A 245 -10.95 1.87 -13.02
N THR A 246 -11.17 1.80 -14.32
CA THR A 246 -10.90 2.92 -15.23
C THR A 246 -12.21 3.60 -15.54
N ASP A 247 -12.35 4.86 -15.09
CA ASP A 247 -13.56 5.64 -15.22
C ASP A 247 -13.77 6.18 -16.66
N ASP A 248 -14.89 6.83 -16.90
CA ASP A 248 -15.27 7.42 -18.18
C ASP A 248 -14.41 8.63 -18.60
N SER A 249 -13.62 9.13 -17.68
CA SER A 249 -12.66 10.21 -17.89
C SER A 249 -11.22 9.72 -18.07
N ASP A 250 -11.02 8.39 -18.19
CA ASP A 250 -9.72 7.71 -18.33
C ASP A 250 -8.78 7.87 -17.11
N TYR A 251 -9.30 8.16 -15.93
CA TYR A 251 -8.54 7.98 -14.70
C TYR A 251 -8.59 6.52 -14.25
N HIS A 252 -7.47 6.03 -13.72
CA HIS A 252 -7.36 4.66 -13.24
C HIS A 252 -7.31 4.65 -11.71
N HIS A 253 -8.14 3.84 -11.10
CA HIS A 253 -8.28 3.69 -9.66
C HIS A 253 -7.78 2.30 -9.26
N PHE A 254 -6.61 2.23 -8.62
CA PHE A 254 -6.04 0.96 -8.17
C PHE A 254 -6.41 0.68 -6.72
N PHE A 255 -6.92 -0.51 -6.46
CA PHE A 255 -7.28 -1.00 -5.13
C PHE A 255 -6.60 -2.34 -4.87
N ALA A 256 -6.15 -2.54 -3.63
CA ALA A 256 -5.52 -3.78 -3.21
C ALA A 256 -5.97 -4.16 -1.79
N GLY A 257 -6.24 -5.44 -1.55
CA GLY A 257 -6.61 -5.90 -0.22
C GLY A 257 -7.11 -7.35 -0.19
N ILE A 258 -7.70 -7.71 0.94
CA ILE A 258 -8.38 -8.99 1.12
C ILE A 258 -9.56 -9.07 0.15
N ASN A 259 -9.78 -10.25 -0.42
CA ASN A 259 -10.94 -10.51 -1.26
C ASN A 259 -12.16 -10.78 -0.38
N GLU A 260 -13.08 -9.83 -0.34
CA GLU A 260 -14.31 -9.91 0.44
C GLU A 260 -15.42 -10.72 -0.24
N GLU A 261 -15.20 -11.25 -1.42
CA GLU A 261 -16.23 -12.00 -2.16
C GLU A 261 -16.72 -13.22 -1.38
N ASN A 262 -18.03 -13.30 -1.20
CA ASN A 262 -18.72 -14.30 -0.38
C ASN A 262 -18.32 -14.28 1.11
N SER A 263 -17.85 -13.15 1.62
CA SER A 263 -17.55 -12.97 3.03
C SER A 263 -18.04 -11.62 3.53
N ALA A 264 -18.33 -11.54 4.82
CA ALA A 264 -18.61 -10.31 5.54
C ALA A 264 -17.91 -10.38 6.88
N TYR A 265 -17.21 -9.34 7.27
CA TYR A 265 -16.53 -9.29 8.54
C TYR A 265 -17.33 -8.51 9.57
N THR A 266 -17.79 -9.18 10.62
CA THR A 266 -18.49 -8.54 11.73
C THR A 266 -17.48 -8.08 12.77
N LEU A 267 -17.38 -6.76 12.96
CA LEU A 267 -16.50 -6.11 13.94
C LEU A 267 -17.35 -5.72 15.16
N LYS A 268 -17.00 -6.22 16.34
CA LYS A 268 -17.66 -5.86 17.58
C LYS A 268 -17.11 -4.53 18.10
N ALA A 269 -17.92 -3.86 18.94
CA ALA A 269 -17.51 -2.61 19.57
C ALA A 269 -16.17 -2.77 20.31
N LYS A 270 -15.26 -1.80 20.10
CA LYS A 270 -13.90 -1.75 20.68
C LYS A 270 -12.93 -2.82 20.18
N GLU A 271 -13.35 -3.72 19.29
CA GLU A 271 -12.42 -4.56 18.56
C GLU A 271 -11.72 -3.72 17.46
N SER A 272 -10.54 -4.16 17.05
CA SER A 272 -9.77 -3.55 15.97
C SER A 272 -9.65 -4.53 14.80
N PHE A 273 -9.86 -4.02 13.60
CA PHE A 273 -9.57 -4.74 12.36
C PHE A 273 -8.41 -4.05 11.64
N ARG A 274 -7.38 -4.81 11.30
CA ARG A 274 -6.25 -4.33 10.53
C ARG A 274 -6.17 -5.07 9.20
N THR A 275 -6.01 -4.32 8.10
CA THR A 275 -5.75 -4.90 6.78
C THR A 275 -4.29 -5.33 6.64
N PRO A 276 -3.98 -6.29 5.74
CA PRO A 276 -2.60 -6.58 5.39
C PRO A 276 -1.91 -5.38 4.76
N GLU A 277 -0.57 -5.32 4.85
CA GLU A 277 0.22 -4.27 4.22
C GLU A 277 0.26 -4.44 2.70
N LEU A 278 0.13 -3.34 1.96
CA LEU A 278 0.50 -3.23 0.56
C LEU A 278 1.86 -2.52 0.48
N ALA A 279 2.86 -3.18 -0.06
CA ALA A 279 4.16 -2.58 -0.35
C ALA A 279 4.12 -1.90 -1.72
N LEU A 280 4.43 -0.61 -1.75
CA LEU A 280 4.50 0.22 -2.95
C LEU A 280 5.93 0.66 -3.22
N THR A 281 6.32 0.69 -4.48
CA THR A 281 7.57 1.28 -4.96
C THR A 281 7.35 2.06 -6.25
N TYR A 282 8.21 3.02 -6.52
CA TYR A 282 8.26 3.73 -7.80
C TYR A 282 9.68 3.73 -8.35
N SER A 283 9.81 3.60 -9.66
CA SER A 283 11.10 3.65 -10.36
C SER A 283 10.94 4.23 -11.76
N LYS A 284 11.96 4.96 -12.24
CA LYS A 284 12.12 5.38 -13.65
C LYS A 284 12.93 4.40 -14.49
N ASP A 285 13.51 3.40 -13.84
CA ASP A 285 14.35 2.39 -14.48
C ASP A 285 13.54 1.16 -14.93
N GLY A 286 12.30 1.37 -15.35
CA GLY A 286 11.41 0.33 -15.85
C GLY A 286 11.07 -0.76 -14.83
N LEU A 287 10.72 -1.94 -15.33
CA LEU A 287 10.35 -3.10 -14.51
C LEU A 287 11.51 -3.55 -13.62
N SER A 288 12.75 -3.57 -14.14
CA SER A 288 13.95 -3.95 -13.39
C SER A 288 14.21 -3.05 -12.19
N GLY A 289 13.97 -1.75 -12.32
CA GLY A 289 14.12 -0.81 -11.20
C GLY A 289 13.17 -1.12 -10.05
N SER A 290 11.89 -1.31 -10.36
CA SER A 290 10.87 -1.71 -9.40
C SER A 290 11.20 -3.06 -8.74
N SER A 291 11.61 -4.06 -9.55
CA SER A 291 12.02 -5.38 -9.06
C SER A 291 13.20 -5.29 -8.09
N ARG A 292 14.25 -4.53 -8.43
CA ARG A 292 15.42 -4.34 -7.54
C ARG A 292 15.05 -3.72 -6.20
N ASN A 293 14.10 -2.79 -6.18
CA ASN A 293 13.61 -2.18 -4.94
C ASN A 293 12.95 -3.23 -4.04
N PHE A 294 12.07 -4.06 -4.58
CA PHE A 294 11.46 -5.18 -3.83
C PHE A 294 12.50 -6.18 -3.34
N HIS A 295 13.50 -6.53 -4.16
CA HIS A 295 14.59 -7.43 -3.74
C HIS A 295 15.42 -6.85 -2.60
N ALA A 296 15.75 -5.55 -2.65
CA ALA A 296 16.47 -4.87 -1.57
C ALA A 296 15.65 -4.86 -0.28
N TRP A 297 14.38 -4.50 -0.36
CA TRP A 297 13.46 -4.51 0.76
C TRP A 297 13.28 -5.90 1.38
N ALA A 298 13.04 -6.92 0.55
CA ALA A 298 12.87 -8.29 1.02
C ALA A 298 14.12 -8.77 1.79
N ARG A 299 15.32 -8.59 1.23
CA ARG A 299 16.57 -9.03 1.87
C ARG A 299 16.87 -8.27 3.16
N LYS A 300 16.63 -6.97 3.20
CA LYS A 300 17.01 -6.14 4.35
C LYS A 300 15.99 -6.14 5.47
N HIS A 301 14.68 -6.24 5.13
CA HIS A 301 13.61 -5.92 6.07
C HIS A 301 12.57 -7.03 6.29
N LYS A 302 12.48 -8.03 5.40
CA LYS A 302 11.42 -9.06 5.50
C LYS A 302 11.95 -10.47 5.70
N ILE A 303 13.05 -10.83 5.09
CA ILE A 303 13.59 -12.18 5.16
C ILE A 303 14.53 -12.29 6.37
N ALA A 304 14.23 -13.23 7.27
CA ALA A 304 15.15 -13.54 8.36
C ALA A 304 16.53 -13.94 7.80
N ASN A 305 17.59 -13.33 8.30
CA ASN A 305 18.97 -13.52 7.82
C ASN A 305 19.13 -13.26 6.30
N GLY A 306 18.38 -12.29 5.75
CA GLY A 306 18.36 -11.99 4.32
C GLY A 306 19.70 -11.63 3.68
N ALA A 307 20.67 -11.15 4.49
CA ALA A 307 22.06 -10.87 4.06
C ALA A 307 22.97 -12.11 4.05
N THR A 308 22.52 -13.24 4.62
CA THR A 308 23.35 -14.45 4.68
C THR A 308 23.25 -15.23 3.36
N ALA A 309 24.38 -15.74 2.88
CA ALA A 309 24.39 -16.60 1.70
C ALA A 309 23.47 -17.81 1.90
N ARG A 310 22.72 -18.15 0.87
CA ARG A 310 21.83 -19.30 0.90
C ARG A 310 22.64 -20.60 0.81
N LYS A 311 22.20 -21.61 1.56
CA LYS A 311 22.74 -22.95 1.42
C LYS A 311 22.30 -23.56 0.08
N ILE A 312 23.14 -24.38 -0.50
CA ILE A 312 22.78 -25.19 -1.65
C ILE A 312 21.73 -26.21 -1.19
N LEU A 313 20.62 -26.29 -1.89
CA LEU A 313 19.51 -27.19 -1.59
C LEU A 313 19.26 -28.11 -2.79
N LEU A 314 19.26 -29.41 -2.54
CA LEU A 314 18.79 -30.42 -3.50
C LEU A 314 17.36 -30.81 -3.15
N ASN A 315 16.42 -30.61 -4.07
CA ASN A 315 15.09 -31.18 -4.03
C ASN A 315 15.03 -32.35 -5.01
N SER A 316 14.88 -33.57 -4.51
CA SER A 316 14.87 -34.78 -5.33
C SER A 316 13.51 -35.09 -5.98
N TRP A 317 12.44 -34.33 -5.63
CA TRP A 317 11.08 -34.66 -6.04
C TRP A 317 10.92 -34.81 -7.57
N GLU A 318 11.32 -33.81 -8.33
CA GLU A 318 11.20 -33.86 -9.80
C GLU A 318 12.17 -34.84 -10.48
N GLY A 319 13.18 -35.32 -9.76
CA GLY A 319 14.16 -36.28 -10.29
C GLY A 319 13.75 -37.73 -10.09
N VAL A 320 13.22 -38.07 -8.93
CA VAL A 320 12.99 -39.50 -8.54
C VAL A 320 11.62 -39.74 -7.92
N TYR A 321 10.82 -38.72 -7.67
CA TYR A 321 9.51 -38.81 -6.98
C TYR A 321 9.56 -39.63 -5.72
N PHE A 322 8.93 -40.82 -5.69
CA PHE A 322 8.90 -41.75 -4.57
C PHE A 322 10.03 -42.80 -4.57
N ASP A 323 10.81 -42.91 -5.67
CA ASP A 323 11.88 -43.88 -5.81
C ASP A 323 13.19 -43.41 -5.18
N ILE A 324 13.11 -42.97 -3.93
CA ILE A 324 14.25 -42.45 -3.17
C ILE A 324 15.13 -43.65 -2.71
N ASN A 325 16.36 -43.67 -3.19
CA ASN A 325 17.38 -44.64 -2.77
C ASN A 325 18.76 -43.95 -2.64
N GLN A 326 19.66 -44.60 -1.90
CA GLN A 326 20.97 -44.00 -1.60
C GLN A 326 21.77 -43.70 -2.89
N GLU A 327 21.86 -44.68 -3.80
CA GLU A 327 22.66 -44.57 -5.02
C GLU A 327 22.18 -43.39 -5.89
N GLY A 328 20.87 -43.26 -6.12
CA GLY A 328 20.29 -42.14 -6.88
C GLY A 328 20.54 -40.78 -6.23
N MET A 329 20.43 -40.71 -4.90
CA MET A 329 20.72 -39.48 -4.16
C MET A 329 22.20 -39.11 -4.23
N ASP A 330 23.12 -40.09 -4.12
CA ASP A 330 24.56 -39.85 -4.24
C ASP A 330 24.95 -39.37 -5.64
N GLN A 331 24.32 -39.92 -6.69
CA GLN A 331 24.50 -39.45 -8.08
C GLN A 331 24.01 -38.02 -8.26
N MET A 332 22.80 -37.68 -7.77
CA MET A 332 22.24 -36.32 -7.84
C MET A 332 23.10 -35.30 -7.08
N MET A 333 23.58 -35.68 -5.87
CA MET A 333 24.46 -34.82 -5.07
C MET A 333 25.81 -34.59 -5.75
N SER A 334 26.43 -35.64 -6.34
CA SER A 334 27.68 -35.53 -7.07
C SER A 334 27.54 -34.61 -8.28
N CYS A 335 26.43 -34.70 -9.04
CA CYS A 335 26.13 -33.82 -10.15
C CYS A 335 25.95 -32.36 -9.71
N LEU A 336 25.25 -32.14 -8.59
CA LEU A 336 25.03 -30.80 -8.04
C LEU A 336 26.35 -30.14 -7.61
N LEU A 337 27.23 -30.86 -6.90
CA LEU A 337 28.55 -30.36 -6.49
C LEU A 337 29.40 -29.98 -7.69
N TYR A 338 29.49 -30.84 -8.71
CA TYR A 338 30.23 -30.54 -9.92
C TYR A 338 29.76 -29.26 -10.63
N THR A 339 28.44 -29.05 -10.73
CA THR A 339 27.86 -27.85 -11.35
C THR A 339 28.08 -26.60 -10.50
N SER A 340 28.11 -26.72 -9.19
CA SER A 340 28.34 -25.60 -8.28
C SER A 340 29.82 -25.15 -8.33
N ASP A 341 30.77 -26.08 -8.30
CA ASP A 341 32.20 -25.78 -8.38
C ASP A 341 32.56 -25.14 -9.72
N ALA A 342 31.98 -25.60 -10.83
CA ALA A 342 32.19 -25.01 -12.16
C ALA A 342 31.68 -23.56 -12.29
N ALA A 343 30.77 -23.12 -11.42
CA ALA A 343 30.27 -21.75 -11.40
C ALA A 343 31.20 -20.81 -10.59
N ASP A 344 31.96 -21.32 -9.63
CA ASP A 344 32.90 -20.53 -8.82
C ASP A 344 34.23 -20.25 -9.54
N ASP A 345 34.56 -21.00 -10.60
CA ASP A 345 35.77 -20.85 -11.40
C ASP A 345 35.68 -19.79 -12.54
N LYS A 346 34.62 -18.98 -12.55
CA LYS A 346 34.41 -17.85 -13.48
C LYS A 346 34.21 -16.54 -12.72
#